data_db16cdcecfb7a9b9c2b166cd53c433fa
#
_entry.id   db16cdcecfb7a9b9c2b166cd53c433fa
#
_cell.length_a   1.000
_cell.length_b   1.000
_cell.length_c   1.000
_cell.angle_alpha   90.00
_cell.angle_beta   90.00
_cell.angle_gamma   90.00
#
_symmetry.space_group_name_H-M   'P 1'
#
loop_
_entity.id
_entity.type
_entity.pdbx_description
1 polymer ?
#
loop_
_entity_poly.entity_id
_entity_poly.type
_entity_poly.pdbx_seq_one_letter_code
_entity_poly.pdbx_strand_id
1 'polypeptide(L)'
;MLATSVMPASLNPPKVAAALGREHRTTRLVTASNMFGVCWVSYECLEKVVRLAMPTEPSVRDKLAAAGLGYRFGHEASVPVLDDAAAWLECRVEWVREAGDHFLVLGAVVDAQASDDFAEYWGFRSYSPVLYVGEARREWPRFVRFPSD
;
A
#
# COMPACT_ATOMS: atom_id res chain seq x y z
N MET A 1 4.92 -0.73 4.51
CA MET A 1 4.95 -2.18 4.24
C MET A 1 4.36 -2.43 2.87
N LEU A 2 4.70 -3.54 2.23
CA LEU A 2 3.92 -4.05 1.11
C LEU A 2 2.64 -4.70 1.64
N ALA A 3 1.53 -4.46 0.98
CA ALA A 3 0.26 -5.10 1.25
C ALA A 3 -0.31 -5.65 -0.06
N THR A 4 -0.63 -6.94 -0.08
CA THR A 4 -1.22 -7.61 -1.25
C THR A 4 -2.73 -7.76 -1.11
N SER A 5 -3.25 -7.53 0.09
CA SER A 5 -4.65 -7.76 0.46
C SER A 5 -5.32 -6.43 0.80
N VAL A 6 -5.51 -5.59 -0.22
CA VAL A 6 -6.26 -4.33 -0.14
C VAL A 6 -7.34 -4.36 -1.21
N MET A 7 -8.58 -4.08 -0.82
CA MET A 7 -9.70 -4.11 -1.75
C MET A 7 -10.75 -3.04 -1.42
N PRO A 8 -11.49 -2.54 -2.42
CA PRO A 8 -12.68 -1.72 -2.18
C PRO A 8 -13.71 -2.51 -1.36
N ALA A 9 -14.25 -1.91 -0.30
CA ALA A 9 -15.27 -2.52 0.54
C ALA A 9 -16.64 -1.83 0.39
N SER A 10 -16.64 -0.56 -0.03
CA SER A 10 -17.84 0.21 -0.33
C SER A 10 -17.49 1.33 -1.30
N LEU A 11 -18.41 1.65 -2.20
CA LEU A 11 -18.26 2.79 -3.13
C LEU A 11 -18.98 4.04 -2.61
N ASN A 12 -20.06 3.88 -1.85
CA ASN A 12 -20.78 5.00 -1.28
C ASN A 12 -21.31 4.63 0.13
N PRO A 13 -20.73 5.19 1.21
CA PRO A 13 -19.50 5.97 1.23
C PRO A 13 -18.28 5.12 0.85
N PRO A 14 -17.20 5.74 0.32
CA PRO A 14 -16.02 5.01 -0.12
C PRO A 14 -15.26 4.42 1.06
N LYS A 15 -15.03 3.11 1.03
CA LYS A 15 -14.29 2.37 2.06
C LYS A 15 -13.36 1.34 1.46
N VAL A 16 -12.28 1.08 2.16
CA VAL A 16 -11.25 0.11 1.80
C VAL A 16 -11.06 -0.88 2.94
N ALA A 17 -10.97 -2.16 2.60
CA ALA A 17 -10.56 -3.21 3.51
C ALA A 17 -9.11 -3.62 3.23
N ALA A 18 -8.33 -3.84 4.30
CA ALA A 18 -6.97 -4.33 4.22
C ALA A 18 -6.73 -5.43 5.25
N ALA A 19 -6.01 -6.49 4.86
CA ALA A 19 -5.51 -7.50 5.79
C ALA A 19 -4.04 -7.22 6.11
N LEU A 20 -3.73 -6.98 7.37
CA LEU A 20 -2.41 -6.60 7.86
C LEU A 20 -1.90 -7.64 8.85
N GLY A 21 -0.70 -8.18 8.60
CA GLY A 21 -0.07 -9.13 9.51
C GLY A 21 0.12 -8.55 10.91
N ARG A 22 -0.24 -9.32 11.96
CA ARG A 22 -0.28 -8.86 13.36
C ARG A 22 1.08 -8.36 13.86
N GLU A 23 2.15 -9.01 13.46
CA GLU A 23 3.51 -8.74 13.95
C GLU A 23 4.18 -7.54 13.28
N HIS A 24 3.57 -7.00 12.22
CA HIS A 24 4.19 -5.89 11.49
C HIS A 24 4.11 -4.57 12.27
N ARG A 25 5.24 -3.84 12.25
CA ARG A 25 5.29 -2.48 12.84
C ARG A 25 4.21 -1.56 12.28
N THR A 26 3.94 -1.65 10.96
CA THR A 26 2.91 -0.83 10.31
C THR A 26 1.53 -1.09 10.90
N THR A 27 1.21 -2.36 11.19
CA THR A 27 -0.07 -2.73 11.82
C THR A 27 -0.25 -2.06 13.17
N ARG A 28 0.82 -2.06 14.00
CA ARG A 28 0.82 -1.38 15.31
C ARG A 28 0.62 0.14 15.15
N LEU A 29 1.25 0.75 14.14
CA LEU A 29 1.08 2.18 13.87
C LEU A 29 -0.35 2.51 13.42
N VAL A 30 -0.92 1.72 12.52
CA VAL A 30 -2.31 1.87 12.05
C VAL A 30 -3.30 1.77 13.20
N THR A 31 -3.15 0.77 14.05
CA THR A 31 -4.04 0.58 15.22
C THR A 31 -3.88 1.67 16.27
N ALA A 32 -2.69 2.22 16.44
CA ALA A 32 -2.42 3.30 17.40
C ALA A 32 -2.90 4.68 16.89
N SER A 33 -2.70 4.97 15.59
CA SER A 33 -3.08 6.26 15.01
C SER A 33 -4.52 6.34 14.53
N ASN A 34 -5.16 5.18 14.33
CA ASN A 34 -6.46 5.05 13.65
C ASN A 34 -6.45 5.61 12.20
N MET A 35 -5.29 5.67 11.57
CA MET A 35 -5.11 6.20 10.22
C MET A 35 -4.18 5.29 9.41
N PHE A 36 -4.39 5.22 8.11
CA PHE A 36 -3.45 4.59 7.18
C PHE A 36 -3.55 5.18 5.79
N GLY A 37 -2.43 5.15 5.07
CA GLY A 37 -2.36 5.47 3.65
C GLY A 37 -2.20 4.22 2.81
N VAL A 38 -2.77 4.20 1.62
CA VAL A 38 -2.53 3.20 0.58
C VAL A 38 -1.98 3.91 -0.65
N CYS A 39 -0.87 3.42 -1.17
CA CYS A 39 -0.26 3.94 -2.39
C CYS A 39 -0.09 2.82 -3.41
N TRP A 40 -0.54 3.04 -4.63
CA TRP A 40 -0.26 2.20 -5.78
C TRP A 40 0.92 2.79 -6.53
N VAL A 41 1.95 1.98 -6.72
CA VAL A 41 3.21 2.41 -7.33
C VAL A 41 3.43 1.72 -8.66
N SER A 42 4.12 2.42 -9.55
CA SER A 42 4.52 1.86 -10.84
C SER A 42 5.66 0.84 -10.69
N TYR A 43 5.81 -0.02 -11.70
CA TYR A 43 6.86 -1.03 -11.77
C TYR A 43 8.27 -0.42 -11.72
N GLU A 44 8.45 0.78 -12.20
CA GLU A 44 9.72 1.53 -12.15
C GLU A 44 10.23 1.75 -10.72
N CYS A 45 9.32 1.75 -9.75
CA CYS A 45 9.64 1.85 -8.32
C CYS A 45 9.96 0.49 -7.67
N LEU A 46 9.92 -0.63 -8.41
CA LEU A 46 9.98 -1.99 -7.87
C LEU A 46 11.15 -2.20 -6.91
N GLU A 47 12.36 -1.81 -7.31
CA GLU A 47 13.55 -2.02 -6.47
C GLU A 47 13.46 -1.34 -5.11
N LYS A 48 12.94 -0.10 -5.07
CA LYS A 48 12.70 0.65 -3.83
C LYS A 48 11.60 -0.01 -3.00
N VAL A 49 10.52 -0.44 -3.65
CA VAL A 49 9.36 -1.05 -3.01
C VAL A 49 9.70 -2.43 -2.43
N VAL A 50 10.51 -3.23 -3.10
CA VAL A 50 10.99 -4.53 -2.58
C VAL A 50 11.77 -4.35 -1.28
N ARG A 51 12.53 -3.27 -1.13
CA ARG A 51 13.23 -2.96 0.14
C ARG A 51 12.27 -2.79 1.32
N LEU A 52 11.02 -2.37 1.08
CA LEU A 52 10.00 -2.30 2.13
C LEU A 52 9.53 -3.68 2.61
N ALA A 53 9.67 -4.73 1.80
CA ALA A 53 9.35 -6.09 2.19
C ALA A 53 10.45 -6.73 3.05
N MET A 54 11.69 -6.23 2.94
CA MET A 54 12.82 -6.77 3.68
C MET A 54 12.73 -6.39 5.18
N PRO A 55 13.25 -7.24 6.06
CA PRO A 55 13.45 -6.88 7.46
C PRO A 55 14.24 -5.56 7.56
N THR A 56 13.87 -4.74 8.51
CA THR A 56 14.52 -3.44 8.72
C THR A 56 15.22 -3.47 10.08
N GLU A 57 16.45 -2.99 10.12
CA GLU A 57 17.20 -2.84 11.36
C GLU A 57 16.40 -2.00 12.38
N PRO A 58 16.39 -2.36 13.66
CA PRO A 58 15.65 -1.66 14.70
C PRO A 58 16.01 -0.17 14.82
N SER A 59 17.23 0.20 14.43
CA SER A 59 17.73 1.58 14.41
C SER A 59 17.09 2.46 13.32
N VAL A 60 16.54 1.86 12.27
CA VAL A 60 15.92 2.61 11.17
C VAL A 60 14.56 3.13 11.61
N ARG A 61 14.48 4.45 11.79
CA ARG A 61 13.24 5.14 12.19
C ARG A 61 12.32 5.37 11.01
N ASP A 62 12.88 5.78 9.87
CA ASP A 62 12.16 6.06 8.63
C ASP A 62 12.51 5.01 7.57
N LYS A 63 11.62 4.05 7.39
CA LYS A 63 11.78 2.97 6.44
C LYS A 63 11.58 3.41 5.00
N LEU A 64 10.77 4.44 4.75
CA LEU A 64 10.52 4.97 3.42
C LEU A 64 11.78 5.67 2.89
N ALA A 65 12.35 6.57 3.68
CA ALA A 65 13.60 7.24 3.34
C ALA A 65 14.75 6.23 3.16
N ALA A 66 14.86 5.24 4.04
CA ALA A 66 15.88 4.18 3.92
C ALA A 66 15.72 3.32 2.65
N ALA A 67 14.49 3.17 2.14
CA ALA A 67 14.23 2.50 0.87
C ALA A 67 14.48 3.40 -0.35
N GLY A 68 14.76 4.69 -0.15
CA GLY A 68 14.93 5.68 -1.21
C GLY A 68 13.60 6.12 -1.83
N LEU A 69 12.51 6.05 -1.07
CA LEU A 69 11.18 6.52 -1.46
C LEU A 69 10.96 7.91 -0.89
N GLY A 70 10.70 8.89 -1.77
CA GLY A 70 10.19 10.20 -1.40
C GLY A 70 8.74 10.10 -0.95
N TYR A 71 8.37 10.92 0.04
CA TYR A 71 7.00 10.99 0.50
C TYR A 71 6.70 12.36 1.11
N ARG A 72 5.43 12.70 1.12
CA ARG A 72 4.87 13.82 1.89
C ARG A 72 3.80 13.31 2.85
N PHE A 73 3.37 14.13 3.76
CA PHE A 73 2.19 13.83 4.56
C PHE A 73 0.94 14.30 3.84
N GLY A 74 -0.07 13.47 3.84
CA GLY A 74 -1.37 13.80 3.31
C GLY A 74 -2.11 14.85 4.14
N HIS A 75 -3.20 15.39 3.61
CA HIS A 75 -3.88 16.57 4.17
C HIS A 75 -4.87 16.20 5.27
N GLU A 76 -5.62 15.11 5.10
CA GLU A 76 -6.74 14.78 5.98
C GLU A 76 -6.35 13.84 7.12
N ALA A 77 -5.53 12.85 6.83
CA ALA A 77 -5.13 11.85 7.81
C ALA A 77 -3.67 11.98 8.27
N SER A 78 -2.90 12.91 7.69
CA SER A 78 -1.47 13.09 7.97
C SER A 78 -0.66 11.79 7.90
N VAL A 79 -1.03 10.90 6.98
CA VAL A 79 -0.31 9.65 6.70
C VAL A 79 0.73 9.86 5.60
N PRO A 80 1.82 9.08 5.57
CA PRO A 80 2.78 9.15 4.47
C PRO A 80 2.14 8.76 3.14
N VAL A 81 2.27 9.62 2.15
CA VAL A 81 1.87 9.41 0.75
C VAL A 81 3.11 9.49 -0.12
N LEU A 82 3.36 8.47 -0.92
CA LEU A 82 4.55 8.41 -1.77
C LEU A 82 4.47 9.42 -2.90
N ASP A 83 5.57 10.14 -3.16
CA ASP A 83 5.64 11.15 -4.23
C ASP A 83 5.44 10.54 -5.62
N ASP A 84 5.95 9.31 -5.83
CA ASP A 84 5.86 8.57 -7.09
C ASP A 84 4.64 7.63 -7.15
N ALA A 85 3.61 7.84 -6.32
CA ALA A 85 2.40 7.03 -6.36
C ALA A 85 1.56 7.37 -7.60
N ALA A 86 1.15 6.36 -8.37
CA ALA A 86 0.19 6.50 -9.45
C ALA A 86 -1.23 6.81 -8.91
N ALA A 87 -1.53 6.29 -7.74
CA ALA A 87 -2.73 6.62 -6.98
C ALA A 87 -2.48 6.44 -5.49
N TRP A 88 -3.21 7.18 -4.67
CA TRP A 88 -3.16 7.02 -3.23
C TRP A 88 -4.51 7.33 -2.56
N LEU A 89 -4.70 6.76 -1.39
CA LEU A 89 -5.83 7.01 -0.49
C LEU A 89 -5.31 7.36 0.89
N GLU A 90 -5.97 8.29 1.56
CA GLU A 90 -5.91 8.48 3.00
C GLU A 90 -7.15 7.88 3.63
N CYS A 91 -6.98 7.09 4.67
CA CYS A 91 -8.07 6.35 5.30
C CYS A 91 -8.07 6.56 6.81
N ARG A 92 -9.28 6.76 7.37
CA ARG A 92 -9.54 6.69 8.81
C ARG A 92 -10.08 5.32 9.15
N VAL A 93 -9.49 4.64 10.13
CA VAL A 93 -9.93 3.33 10.58
C VAL A 93 -11.32 3.42 11.20
N GLU A 94 -12.27 2.63 10.72
CA GLU A 94 -13.58 2.47 11.31
C GLU A 94 -13.61 1.31 12.32
N TRP A 95 -12.95 0.21 11.97
CA TRP A 95 -12.80 -0.92 12.87
C TRP A 95 -11.61 -1.80 12.47
N VAL A 96 -11.16 -2.58 13.45
CA VAL A 96 -10.14 -3.62 13.31
C VAL A 96 -10.72 -4.92 13.88
N ARG A 97 -10.55 -6.03 13.16
CA ARG A 97 -10.98 -7.37 13.57
C ARG A 97 -9.84 -8.36 13.47
N GLU A 98 -9.72 -9.23 14.45
CA GLU A 98 -8.78 -10.35 14.38
C GLU A 98 -9.22 -11.37 13.34
N ALA A 99 -8.28 -11.82 12.51
CA ALA A 99 -8.46 -12.82 11.46
C ALA A 99 -7.23 -13.73 11.42
N GLY A 100 -7.10 -14.59 12.42
CA GLY A 100 -5.96 -15.49 12.55
C GLY A 100 -4.65 -14.74 12.82
N ASP A 101 -3.68 -14.87 11.94
CA ASP A 101 -2.37 -14.20 11.98
C ASP A 101 -2.40 -12.76 11.42
N HIS A 102 -3.55 -12.29 10.98
CA HIS A 102 -3.78 -10.94 10.45
C HIS A 102 -4.84 -10.19 11.25
N PHE A 103 -4.85 -8.87 11.10
CA PHE A 103 -6.00 -8.03 11.39
C PHE A 103 -6.67 -7.64 10.07
N LEU A 104 -7.99 -7.76 10.03
CA LEU A 104 -8.80 -7.13 9.00
C LEU A 104 -9.13 -5.70 9.46
N VAL A 105 -8.73 -4.73 8.65
CA VAL A 105 -8.92 -3.31 8.91
C VAL A 105 -9.88 -2.74 7.89
N LEU A 106 -10.94 -2.08 8.34
CA LEU A 106 -11.81 -1.29 7.47
C LEU A 106 -11.50 0.18 7.70
N GLY A 107 -11.25 0.91 6.61
CA GLY A 107 -11.05 2.35 6.62
C GLY A 107 -12.03 3.08 5.73
N ALA A 108 -12.58 4.19 6.23
CA ALA A 108 -13.26 5.17 5.42
C ALA A 108 -12.22 6.00 4.67
N VAL A 109 -12.39 6.15 3.36
CA VAL A 109 -11.54 7.02 2.54
C VAL A 109 -11.90 8.47 2.85
N VAL A 110 -10.92 9.25 3.29
CA VAL A 110 -11.09 10.67 3.65
C VAL A 110 -10.46 11.61 2.62
N ASP A 111 -9.44 11.14 1.90
CA ASP A 111 -8.84 11.84 0.77
C ASP A 111 -8.25 10.84 -0.22
N ALA A 112 -8.17 11.23 -1.49
CA ALA A 112 -7.68 10.38 -2.57
C ALA A 112 -7.18 11.20 -3.75
N GLN A 113 -6.17 10.67 -4.44
CA GLN A 113 -5.75 11.18 -5.73
C GLN A 113 -5.29 10.03 -6.61
N ALA A 114 -5.50 10.16 -7.91
CA ALA A 114 -4.97 9.26 -8.91
C ALA A 114 -4.48 10.05 -10.12
N SER A 115 -3.54 9.49 -10.88
CA SER A 115 -3.22 9.98 -12.22
C SER A 115 -4.41 9.75 -13.15
N ASP A 116 -4.49 10.53 -14.22
CA ASP A 116 -5.61 10.44 -15.19
C ASP A 116 -5.75 9.02 -15.75
N ASP A 117 -4.66 8.32 -15.95
CA ASP A 117 -4.65 6.94 -16.44
C ASP A 117 -5.21 5.93 -15.45
N PHE A 118 -5.07 6.21 -14.16
CA PHE A 118 -5.59 5.34 -13.11
C PHE A 118 -7.09 5.51 -12.94
N ALA A 119 -7.65 6.69 -13.24
CA ALA A 119 -9.06 7.02 -13.07
C ALA A 119 -9.96 6.30 -14.10
N GLU A 120 -9.41 5.86 -15.23
CA GLU A 120 -10.16 5.16 -16.29
C GLU A 120 -10.03 3.63 -16.17
N TYR A 121 -10.63 3.04 -15.13
CA TYR A 121 -10.75 1.57 -15.01
C TYR A 121 -9.44 0.78 -15.19
N TRP A 122 -8.38 1.16 -14.46
CA TRP A 122 -7.11 0.45 -14.60
C TRP A 122 -6.51 0.58 -16.00
N GLY A 123 -6.79 1.69 -16.66
CA GLY A 123 -6.20 1.99 -17.95
C GLY A 123 -4.71 2.25 -17.84
N PHE A 124 -3.93 1.19 -17.80
CA PHE A 124 -2.47 1.17 -17.64
C PHE A 124 -1.73 1.83 -18.83
N ARG A 125 -2.16 3.02 -19.23
CA ARG A 125 -1.60 3.68 -20.41
C ARG A 125 -0.22 4.28 -20.17
N SER A 126 0.01 4.82 -18.99
CA SER A 126 1.27 5.49 -18.66
C SER A 126 1.96 4.90 -17.42
N TYR A 127 1.38 3.93 -16.75
CA TYR A 127 2.06 3.23 -15.67
C TYR A 127 1.89 1.71 -15.75
N SER A 128 2.89 0.99 -15.25
CA SER A 128 2.87 -0.47 -15.21
C SER A 128 2.72 -0.93 -13.77
N PRO A 129 1.59 -1.54 -13.39
CA PRO A 129 1.40 -2.02 -12.03
C PRO A 129 2.34 -3.17 -11.71
N VAL A 130 2.66 -3.30 -10.42
CA VAL A 130 3.42 -4.42 -9.88
C VAL A 130 2.44 -5.45 -9.36
N LEU A 131 2.50 -6.68 -9.89
CA LEU A 131 1.77 -7.81 -9.36
C LEU A 131 2.68 -8.65 -8.49
N TYR A 132 2.23 -8.92 -7.26
CA TYR A 132 2.87 -9.90 -6.40
C TYR A 132 2.27 -11.28 -6.67
N VAL A 133 3.08 -12.19 -7.19
CA VAL A 133 2.67 -13.55 -7.55
C VAL A 133 3.06 -14.59 -6.50
N GLY A 134 3.64 -14.14 -5.40
CA GLY A 134 4.02 -15.02 -4.29
C GLY A 134 5.26 -15.87 -4.56
N GLU A 135 5.41 -16.93 -3.78
CA GLU A 135 6.54 -17.86 -3.85
C GLU A 135 6.09 -19.25 -4.41
N ALA A 136 4.99 -19.28 -5.14
CA ALA A 136 4.36 -20.55 -5.57
C ALA A 136 5.26 -21.42 -6.46
N ARG A 137 6.28 -20.83 -7.11
CA ARG A 137 7.28 -21.56 -7.90
C ARG A 137 8.66 -20.93 -7.69
N ARG A 138 9.67 -21.73 -7.39
CA ARG A 138 11.06 -21.29 -7.15
C ARG A 138 11.67 -20.49 -8.30
N GLU A 139 11.20 -20.70 -9.53
CA GLU A 139 11.72 -20.10 -10.77
C GLU A 139 10.96 -18.85 -11.20
N TRP A 140 9.87 -18.50 -10.53
CA TRP A 140 9.09 -17.32 -10.87
C TRP A 140 9.54 -16.11 -10.06
N PRO A 141 9.64 -14.93 -10.69
CA PRO A 141 9.87 -13.70 -9.94
C PRO A 141 8.69 -13.47 -8.99
N ARG A 142 8.99 -13.00 -7.76
CA ARG A 142 7.96 -12.68 -6.77
C ARG A 142 7.04 -11.56 -7.23
N PHE A 143 7.56 -10.67 -8.08
CA PHE A 143 6.86 -9.53 -8.63
C PHE A 143 6.97 -9.55 -10.14
N VAL A 144 5.90 -9.22 -10.80
CA VAL A 144 5.85 -9.10 -12.26
C VAL A 144 5.27 -7.77 -12.67
N ARG A 145 5.73 -7.28 -13.82
CA ARG A 145 5.14 -6.13 -14.50
C ARG A 145 3.85 -6.56 -15.20
N PHE A 146 2.85 -5.70 -15.21
CA PHE A 146 1.65 -5.93 -15.99
C PHE A 146 1.32 -4.69 -16.84
N PRO A 147 0.98 -4.83 -18.13
CA PRO A 147 1.07 -6.08 -18.91
C PRO A 147 2.52 -6.55 -19.04
N SER A 148 2.72 -7.86 -19.10
CA SER A 148 4.02 -8.43 -19.50
C SER A 148 4.21 -8.22 -20.99
N ASP A 149 5.36 -7.70 -21.39
CA ASP A 149 5.75 -7.62 -22.80
C ASP A 149 5.81 -9.01 -23.43
#